data_fb412d14e0d56dc60afe79b86ebc2c24
#
_entry.id   fb412d14e0d56dc60afe79b86ebc2c24
#
_cell.length_a   1.000
_cell.length_b   1.000
_cell.length_c   1.000
_cell.angle_alpha   90.00
_cell.angle_beta   90.00
_cell.angle_gamma   90.00
#
_symmetry.space_group_name_H-M   'P 1'
#
loop_
_entity.id
_entity.type
_entity.pdbx_description
1 polymer ?
#
loop_
_entity_poly.entity_id
_entity_poly.type
_entity_poly.pdbx_seq_one_letter_code
_entity_poly.pdbx_strand_id
1 'polypeptide(L)'
;MKIKLTEKYKPFSHEVGTSLLIPKSSWKVTVYPAKIKLENIISLGKKQVQTVFPKIEGPLTQFTVMQDLERHWIRVFGQGPQGYFSYRLVASSHEIVLFLERGPKEGITFVFEGEAKNLKRKEELIVSTSTPAFHEGPSEKMHFGVSKKQDWTLVRRRLMLEEILPIWFQLGKHIPKHPILDVGTSRLLDVCDKKIQGKECDKLGQSFVELFKVGFEGLLVPRLSDADFQGYNLDEASVPKEASPLVILGEGARLIRRLLVQKEKKGFAILPCLPKELHAGRFTHIHLSDLLSGDLEWSKKQIRRLILYPKGDQECLFSFQPSIKSFRFRIGRKGRGTICQVGSPLKLKKDALYILDRFQK
;
A
#
# COMPACT_ATOMS: atom_id res chain seq x y z
N MET A 1 18.84 -18.01 -7.68
CA MET A 1 18.63 -17.39 -6.35
C MET A 1 17.53 -16.37 -6.56
N LYS A 2 16.34 -16.59 -5.99
CA LYS A 2 15.25 -15.60 -6.07
C LYS A 2 15.42 -14.59 -4.93
N ILE A 3 15.12 -13.35 -5.17
CA ILE A 3 14.94 -12.37 -4.10
C ILE A 3 13.60 -12.71 -3.46
N LYS A 4 13.60 -12.99 -2.15
CA LYS A 4 12.37 -13.35 -1.43
C LYS A 4 11.99 -12.24 -0.47
N LEU A 5 10.72 -11.94 -0.41
CA LEU A 5 10.10 -11.14 0.63
C LEU A 5 9.24 -12.06 1.50
N THR A 6 9.59 -12.14 2.77
CA THR A 6 8.85 -12.93 3.77
C THR A 6 7.94 -12.07 4.63
N GLU A 7 8.15 -10.75 4.59
CA GLU A 7 7.33 -9.79 5.34
C GLU A 7 5.87 -9.84 4.91
N LYS A 8 4.98 -9.81 5.89
CA LYS A 8 3.53 -9.75 5.71
C LYS A 8 3.02 -8.43 6.26
N TYR A 9 2.27 -7.69 5.46
CA TYR A 9 1.73 -6.41 5.88
C TYR A 9 0.35 -6.59 6.49
N LYS A 10 0.32 -6.40 7.82
CA LYS A 10 -0.87 -6.54 8.67
C LYS A 10 -0.89 -5.46 9.75
N PRO A 11 -0.95 -4.18 9.36
CA PRO A 11 -1.03 -3.11 10.34
C PRO A 11 -2.29 -3.27 11.20
N PHE A 12 -2.15 -2.93 12.47
CA PHE A 12 -3.24 -3.06 13.44
C PHE A 12 -3.22 -1.90 14.44
N SER A 13 -4.36 -1.72 15.12
CA SER A 13 -4.52 -0.77 16.21
C SER A 13 -5.34 -1.41 17.34
N HIS A 14 -5.07 -0.99 18.56
CA HIS A 14 -5.85 -1.32 19.74
C HIS A 14 -6.82 -0.20 20.13
N GLU A 15 -6.80 0.91 19.39
CA GLU A 15 -7.61 2.09 19.68
C GLU A 15 -9.06 1.88 19.23
N VAL A 16 -10.00 2.27 20.10
CA VAL A 16 -11.43 2.30 19.80
C VAL A 16 -11.69 3.43 18.80
N GLY A 17 -12.52 3.18 17.79
CA GLY A 17 -12.78 4.16 16.73
C GLY A 17 -11.70 4.19 15.64
N THR A 18 -10.86 3.17 15.58
CA THR A 18 -9.89 3.02 14.50
C THR A 18 -10.57 3.03 13.12
N SER A 19 -10.12 3.94 12.27
CA SER A 19 -10.55 4.03 10.86
C SER A 19 -9.54 3.37 9.93
N LEU A 20 -10.01 2.60 8.95
CA LEU A 20 -9.21 1.92 7.96
C LEU A 20 -10.01 1.65 6.68
N LEU A 21 -9.35 1.36 5.57
CA LEU A 21 -10.02 0.95 4.33
C LEU A 21 -10.18 -0.56 4.28
N ILE A 22 -11.30 -1.06 3.76
CA ILE A 22 -11.37 -2.45 3.30
C ILE A 22 -10.46 -2.54 2.07
N PRO A 23 -9.42 -3.38 2.08
CA PRO A 23 -8.49 -3.47 0.97
C PRO A 23 -9.19 -3.80 -0.35
N LYS A 24 -8.72 -3.21 -1.46
CA LYS A 24 -9.32 -3.30 -2.80
C LYS A 24 -10.71 -2.68 -2.93
N SER A 25 -11.09 -1.77 -2.03
CA SER A 25 -12.37 -1.07 -2.12
C SER A 25 -12.24 0.41 -1.79
N SER A 26 -13.32 1.17 -2.07
CA SER A 26 -13.45 2.58 -1.66
C SER A 26 -14.11 2.75 -0.29
N TRP A 27 -14.29 1.68 0.46
CA TRP A 27 -15.00 1.73 1.71
C TRP A 27 -14.08 1.91 2.92
N LYS A 28 -14.24 3.05 3.58
CA LYS A 28 -13.69 3.34 4.90
C LYS A 28 -14.56 2.67 5.95
N VAL A 29 -13.93 2.02 6.92
CA VAL A 29 -14.60 1.45 8.09
C VAL A 29 -14.05 2.09 9.34
N THR A 30 -14.93 2.56 10.23
CA THR A 30 -14.56 3.00 11.57
C THR A 30 -15.14 2.00 12.58
N VAL A 31 -14.27 1.38 13.38
CA VAL A 31 -14.62 0.23 14.20
C VAL A 31 -14.59 0.59 15.68
N TYR A 32 -15.75 0.45 16.32
CA TYR A 32 -15.92 0.50 17.75
C TYR A 32 -16.35 -0.89 18.27
N PRO A 33 -16.23 -1.18 19.56
CA PRO A 33 -16.71 -2.45 20.12
C PRO A 33 -18.17 -2.78 19.80
N ALA A 34 -19.07 -1.78 19.92
CA ALA A 34 -20.50 -1.95 19.72
C ALA A 34 -21.04 -1.26 18.45
N LYS A 35 -20.16 -0.76 17.56
CA LYS A 35 -20.57 -0.06 16.35
C LYS A 35 -19.50 -0.18 15.26
N ILE A 36 -19.94 -0.48 14.05
CA ILE A 36 -19.12 -0.44 12.85
C ILE A 36 -19.77 0.55 11.88
N LYS A 37 -19.05 1.60 11.52
CA LYS A 37 -19.51 2.59 10.54
C LYS A 37 -18.75 2.35 9.23
N LEU A 38 -19.47 2.19 8.14
CA LEU A 38 -18.92 2.07 6.80
C LEU A 38 -19.27 3.32 6.00
N GLU A 39 -18.30 3.89 5.31
CA GLU A 39 -18.45 5.08 4.47
C GLU A 39 -17.77 4.85 3.13
N ASN A 40 -18.52 5.02 2.05
CA ASN A 40 -17.93 4.99 0.71
C ASN A 40 -17.26 6.34 0.43
N ILE A 41 -15.95 6.35 0.27
CA ILE A 41 -15.14 7.55 0.03
C ILE A 41 -14.71 7.71 -1.43
N ILE A 42 -15.45 7.11 -2.37
CA ILE A 42 -15.15 7.24 -3.81
C ILE A 42 -15.19 8.71 -4.27
N SER A 43 -16.06 9.52 -3.64
CA SER A 43 -16.11 10.97 -3.83
C SER A 43 -16.62 11.66 -2.56
N LEU A 44 -16.27 12.93 -2.37
CA LEU A 44 -16.68 13.71 -1.20
C LEU A 44 -18.19 14.02 -1.20
N GLY A 45 -18.82 14.14 -2.37
CA GLY A 45 -20.22 14.53 -2.53
C GLY A 45 -21.22 13.39 -2.46
N LYS A 46 -20.80 12.15 -2.69
CA LYS A 46 -21.68 10.96 -2.68
C LYS A 46 -21.35 10.07 -1.47
N LYS A 47 -21.75 10.54 -0.28
CA LYS A 47 -21.53 9.77 0.95
C LYS A 47 -22.61 8.70 1.10
N GLN A 48 -22.27 7.46 0.79
CA GLN A 48 -23.04 6.30 1.24
C GLN A 48 -22.50 5.90 2.61
N VAL A 49 -23.37 5.87 3.60
CA VAL A 49 -23.03 5.52 4.98
C VAL A 49 -23.90 4.37 5.43
N GLN A 50 -23.30 3.35 6.00
CA GLN A 50 -23.97 2.21 6.59
C GLN A 50 -23.44 1.99 8.00
N THR A 51 -24.29 1.49 8.88
CA THR A 51 -23.92 1.24 10.27
C THR A 51 -24.39 -0.14 10.71
N VAL A 52 -23.49 -0.91 11.29
CA VAL A 52 -23.77 -2.22 11.87
C VAL A 52 -23.49 -2.15 13.37
N PHE A 53 -24.37 -2.70 14.18
CA PHE A 53 -24.24 -2.72 15.63
C PHE A 53 -24.05 -4.15 16.14
N PRO A 54 -22.79 -4.58 16.38
CA PRO A 54 -22.51 -5.83 17.07
C PRO A 54 -23.03 -5.75 18.51
N LYS A 55 -23.84 -6.71 18.93
CA LYS A 55 -24.30 -6.86 20.32
C LYS A 55 -23.25 -7.66 21.12
N ILE A 56 -22.11 -7.04 21.35
CA ILE A 56 -21.01 -7.61 22.13
C ILE A 56 -21.00 -6.92 23.48
N GLU A 57 -21.15 -7.71 24.55
CA GLU A 57 -21.13 -7.21 25.91
C GLU A 57 -19.72 -6.83 26.37
N GLY A 58 -19.61 -5.72 27.07
CA GLY A 58 -18.38 -5.23 27.67
C GLY A 58 -18.28 -5.54 29.16
N PRO A 59 -17.11 -5.26 29.77
CA PRO A 59 -15.95 -4.60 29.20
C PRO A 59 -15.15 -5.51 28.28
N LEU A 60 -14.57 -4.94 27.21
CA LEU A 60 -13.69 -5.67 26.31
C LEU A 60 -12.22 -5.48 26.66
N THR A 61 -11.47 -6.56 26.59
CA THR A 61 -10.01 -6.54 26.67
C THR A 61 -9.41 -7.00 25.34
N GLN A 62 -8.15 -6.60 25.08
CA GLN A 62 -7.42 -6.97 23.87
C GLN A 62 -8.16 -6.63 22.56
N PHE A 63 -9.03 -5.59 22.59
CA PHE A 63 -9.69 -5.14 21.39
C PHE A 63 -8.66 -4.74 20.34
N THR A 64 -8.79 -5.29 19.15
CA THR A 64 -7.82 -5.08 18.07
C THR A 64 -8.52 -5.06 16.72
N VAL A 65 -8.16 -4.07 15.93
CA VAL A 65 -8.56 -3.94 14.52
C VAL A 65 -7.32 -4.10 13.66
N MET A 66 -7.32 -5.07 12.74
CA MET A 66 -6.19 -5.41 11.89
C MET A 66 -6.59 -5.35 10.41
N GLN A 67 -5.77 -4.72 9.59
CA GLN A 67 -5.90 -4.72 8.14
C GLN A 67 -4.93 -5.74 7.54
N ASP A 68 -5.42 -6.90 7.10
CA ASP A 68 -4.59 -7.93 6.45
C ASP A 68 -4.48 -7.64 4.95
N LEU A 69 -3.36 -7.02 4.55
CA LEU A 69 -3.09 -6.65 3.15
C LEU A 69 -2.69 -7.85 2.27
N GLU A 70 -2.37 -9.00 2.88
CA GLU A 70 -2.08 -10.23 2.14
C GLU A 70 -3.34 -10.99 1.73
N ARG A 71 -4.38 -10.89 2.58
CA ARG A 71 -5.67 -11.58 2.37
C ARG A 71 -6.79 -10.64 1.98
N HIS A 72 -6.51 -9.34 1.95
CA HIS A 72 -7.43 -8.28 1.55
C HIS A 72 -8.70 -8.19 2.41
N TRP A 73 -8.57 -8.27 3.72
CA TRP A 73 -9.68 -8.09 4.65
C TRP A 73 -9.30 -7.26 5.88
N ILE A 74 -10.32 -6.78 6.57
CA ILE A 74 -10.20 -6.25 7.93
C ILE A 74 -10.59 -7.38 8.89
N ARG A 75 -9.85 -7.54 9.96
CA ARG A 75 -10.18 -8.46 11.04
C ARG A 75 -10.31 -7.69 12.33
N VAL A 76 -11.41 -7.91 13.04
CA VAL A 76 -11.67 -7.34 14.37
C VAL A 76 -11.76 -8.50 15.35
N PHE A 77 -11.10 -8.36 16.50
CA PHE A 77 -11.12 -9.38 17.52
C PHE A 77 -10.89 -8.78 18.91
N GLY A 78 -11.30 -9.51 19.93
CA GLY A 78 -11.15 -9.13 21.34
C GLY A 78 -11.67 -10.20 22.28
N GLN A 79 -11.59 -9.91 23.56
CA GLN A 79 -12.08 -10.76 24.64
C GLN A 79 -13.14 -9.99 25.42
N GLY A 80 -14.35 -10.53 25.50
CA GLY A 80 -15.45 -10.03 26.32
C GLY A 80 -15.83 -11.01 27.43
N PRO A 81 -16.84 -10.68 28.26
CA PRO A 81 -17.37 -11.59 29.30
C PRO A 81 -17.87 -12.94 28.74
N GLN A 82 -18.41 -12.92 27.53
CA GLN A 82 -18.93 -14.11 26.83
C GLN A 82 -17.83 -14.93 26.12
N GLY A 83 -16.56 -14.53 26.22
CA GLY A 83 -15.41 -15.19 25.62
C GLY A 83 -14.75 -14.40 24.48
N TYR A 84 -13.87 -15.08 23.74
CA TYR A 84 -13.17 -14.51 22.58
C TYR A 84 -14.10 -14.40 21.39
N PHE A 85 -14.02 -13.26 20.69
CA PHE A 85 -14.70 -13.06 19.42
C PHE A 85 -13.75 -12.63 18.31
N SER A 86 -14.08 -12.96 17.09
CA SER A 86 -13.37 -12.49 15.89
C SER A 86 -14.31 -12.50 14.69
N TYR A 87 -14.38 -11.37 14.00
CA TYR A 87 -15.06 -11.27 12.71
C TYR A 87 -14.18 -10.54 11.70
N ARG A 88 -14.50 -10.70 10.44
CA ARG A 88 -13.79 -10.02 9.35
C ARG A 88 -14.78 -9.31 8.42
N LEU A 89 -14.30 -8.23 7.81
CA LEU A 89 -14.97 -7.51 6.74
C LEU A 89 -14.19 -7.69 5.46
N VAL A 90 -14.87 -8.07 4.39
CA VAL A 90 -14.31 -8.36 3.08
C VAL A 90 -15.14 -7.63 2.03
N ALA A 91 -14.48 -6.99 1.06
CA ALA A 91 -15.14 -6.49 -0.13
C ALA A 91 -14.94 -7.47 -1.29
N SER A 92 -16.04 -7.86 -1.92
CA SER A 92 -16.06 -8.56 -3.21
C SER A 92 -16.37 -7.57 -4.34
N SER A 93 -16.51 -8.06 -5.58
CA SER A 93 -16.88 -7.21 -6.73
C SER A 93 -18.27 -6.57 -6.60
N HIS A 94 -19.15 -7.13 -5.78
CA HIS A 94 -20.56 -6.76 -5.72
C HIS A 94 -21.07 -6.43 -4.32
N GLU A 95 -20.33 -6.81 -3.26
CA GLU A 95 -20.84 -6.72 -1.89
C GLU A 95 -19.73 -6.57 -0.86
N ILE A 96 -20.12 -6.03 0.31
CA ILE A 96 -19.32 -6.09 1.53
C ILE A 96 -19.96 -7.10 2.46
N VAL A 97 -19.15 -8.04 2.91
CA VAL A 97 -19.59 -9.14 3.77
C VAL A 97 -18.88 -9.03 5.13
N LEU A 98 -19.67 -9.12 6.20
CA LEU A 98 -19.19 -9.35 7.55
C LEU A 98 -19.29 -10.86 7.84
N PHE A 99 -18.18 -11.48 8.17
CA PHE A 99 -18.10 -12.92 8.42
C PHE A 99 -17.66 -13.20 9.86
N LEU A 100 -18.45 -13.95 10.63
CA LEU A 100 -18.10 -14.34 11.99
C LEU A 100 -17.15 -15.54 12.00
N GLU A 101 -15.88 -15.32 12.38
CA GLU A 101 -14.88 -16.40 12.45
C GLU A 101 -14.96 -17.18 13.76
N ARG A 102 -15.12 -16.46 14.88
CA ARG A 102 -15.22 -17.01 16.23
C ARG A 102 -16.16 -16.16 17.07
N GLY A 103 -16.88 -16.78 17.98
CA GLY A 103 -17.77 -16.14 18.92
C GLY A 103 -18.27 -17.14 19.97
N PRO A 104 -19.14 -16.68 20.90
CA PRO A 104 -19.86 -17.53 21.83
C PRO A 104 -20.63 -18.65 21.10
N LYS A 105 -21.03 -19.70 21.83
CA LYS A 105 -21.81 -20.81 21.24
C LYS A 105 -23.16 -20.34 20.73
N GLU A 106 -23.76 -19.38 21.39
CA GLU A 106 -25.06 -18.77 21.06
C GLU A 106 -24.97 -17.87 19.80
N GLY A 107 -23.77 -17.53 19.37
CA GLY A 107 -23.50 -16.59 18.27
C GLY A 107 -23.34 -15.16 18.76
N ILE A 108 -23.28 -14.23 17.80
CA ILE A 108 -23.27 -12.78 18.04
C ILE A 108 -24.38 -12.16 17.21
N THR A 109 -25.25 -11.39 17.84
CA THR A 109 -26.30 -10.65 17.15
C THR A 109 -25.71 -9.37 16.57
N PHE A 110 -25.94 -9.15 15.27
CA PHE A 110 -25.64 -7.91 14.56
C PHE A 110 -26.96 -7.23 14.17
N VAL A 111 -27.09 -5.96 14.46
CA VAL A 111 -28.24 -5.16 14.01
C VAL A 111 -27.78 -4.30 12.83
N PHE A 112 -28.49 -4.45 11.71
CA PHE A 112 -28.22 -3.74 10.46
C PHE A 112 -29.55 -3.33 9.82
N GLU A 113 -29.70 -2.04 9.44
CA GLU A 113 -30.93 -1.48 8.85
C GLU A 113 -32.22 -1.76 9.66
N GLY A 114 -32.09 -1.83 11.00
CA GLY A 114 -33.21 -2.10 11.90
C GLY A 114 -33.48 -3.60 12.13
N GLU A 115 -32.88 -4.47 11.35
CA GLU A 115 -33.03 -5.93 11.49
C GLU A 115 -31.90 -6.52 12.37
N ALA A 116 -32.27 -7.45 13.24
CA ALA A 116 -31.35 -8.18 14.09
C ALA A 116 -31.10 -9.58 13.53
N LYS A 117 -29.85 -9.87 13.17
CA LYS A 117 -29.42 -11.20 12.69
C LYS A 117 -28.40 -11.79 13.66
N ASN A 118 -28.73 -12.94 14.23
CA ASN A 118 -27.78 -13.69 15.06
C ASN A 118 -26.90 -14.55 14.15
N LEU A 119 -25.59 -14.27 14.13
CA LEU A 119 -24.61 -15.03 13.35
C LEU A 119 -23.94 -16.06 14.27
N LYS A 120 -23.95 -17.30 13.83
CA LYS A 120 -23.12 -18.37 14.39
C LYS A 120 -21.76 -18.40 13.69
N ARG A 121 -20.83 -19.16 14.23
CA ARG A 121 -19.51 -19.35 13.64
C ARG A 121 -19.61 -19.81 12.18
N LYS A 122 -18.88 -19.13 11.29
CA LYS A 122 -18.84 -19.30 9.83
C LYS A 122 -20.05 -18.76 9.07
N GLU A 123 -20.96 -18.07 9.73
CA GLU A 123 -22.06 -17.37 9.05
C GLU A 123 -21.66 -15.93 8.70
N GLU A 124 -22.43 -15.33 7.81
CA GLU A 124 -22.15 -14.02 7.24
C GLU A 124 -23.38 -13.10 7.17
N LEU A 125 -23.11 -11.80 7.15
CA LEU A 125 -24.07 -10.73 6.93
C LEU A 125 -23.59 -9.88 5.76
N ILE A 126 -24.42 -9.73 4.73
CA ILE A 126 -24.18 -8.79 3.63
C ILE A 126 -24.51 -7.39 4.13
N VAL A 127 -23.55 -6.49 4.08
CA VAL A 127 -23.67 -5.12 4.59
C VAL A 127 -23.86 -4.11 3.46
N SER A 128 -23.45 -4.40 2.25
CA SER A 128 -23.66 -3.58 1.07
C SER A 128 -23.65 -4.40 -0.20
N THR A 129 -24.52 -4.07 -1.14
CA THR A 129 -24.63 -4.70 -2.46
C THR A 129 -24.08 -3.82 -3.59
N SER A 130 -23.59 -2.63 -3.30
CA SER A 130 -23.07 -1.68 -4.30
C SER A 130 -21.60 -1.36 -4.06
N THR A 131 -20.72 -2.32 -4.30
CA THR A 131 -19.29 -2.09 -4.09
C THR A 131 -18.58 -1.91 -5.41
N PRO A 132 -18.00 -0.75 -5.73
CA PRO A 132 -16.95 -0.69 -6.72
C PRO A 132 -15.71 -1.40 -6.15
N ALA A 133 -15.56 -2.68 -6.40
CA ALA A 133 -14.30 -3.35 -6.14
C ALA A 133 -13.28 -2.89 -7.16
N PHE A 134 -12.09 -2.57 -6.68
CA PHE A 134 -10.99 -2.23 -7.55
C PHE A 134 -10.38 -3.52 -8.14
N HIS A 135 -9.93 -3.42 -9.38
CA HIS A 135 -9.27 -4.51 -10.08
C HIS A 135 -8.04 -5.02 -9.32
N GLU A 136 -7.65 -6.26 -9.59
CA GLU A 136 -6.40 -6.76 -9.07
C GLU A 136 -5.24 -5.90 -9.54
N GLY A 137 -4.58 -5.25 -8.59
CA GLY A 137 -3.38 -4.49 -8.85
C GLY A 137 -2.18 -5.42 -9.12
N PRO A 138 -1.03 -4.83 -9.49
CA PRO A 138 0.17 -5.60 -9.76
C PRO A 138 0.60 -6.46 -8.57
N SER A 139 1.16 -7.64 -8.85
CA SER A 139 1.70 -8.54 -7.84
C SER A 139 2.95 -8.03 -7.12
N GLU A 140 3.38 -6.81 -7.47
CA GLU A 140 4.56 -6.14 -6.93
C GLU A 140 4.51 -6.04 -5.41
N LYS A 141 5.66 -6.31 -4.77
CA LYS A 141 5.85 -6.18 -3.32
C LYS A 141 7.19 -5.54 -3.01
N MET A 142 7.21 -4.60 -2.07
CA MET A 142 8.43 -3.93 -1.63
C MET A 142 8.61 -4.06 -0.12
N HIS A 143 9.88 -3.98 0.33
CA HIS A 143 10.27 -3.98 1.72
C HIS A 143 11.56 -3.16 1.87
N PHE A 144 11.64 -2.31 2.87
CA PHE A 144 12.74 -1.36 3.04
C PHE A 144 13.68 -1.71 4.21
N GLY A 145 13.86 -3.02 4.44
CA GLY A 145 14.87 -3.52 5.38
C GLY A 145 14.50 -3.43 6.86
N VAL A 146 13.31 -2.96 7.19
CA VAL A 146 12.85 -2.81 8.58
C VAL A 146 11.67 -3.74 8.82
N SER A 147 11.83 -4.69 9.76
CA SER A 147 10.77 -5.59 10.22
C SER A 147 10.46 -5.28 11.68
N LYS A 148 9.44 -4.49 11.91
CA LYS A 148 8.93 -4.14 13.24
C LYS A 148 7.46 -4.53 13.35
N LYS A 149 6.99 -4.60 14.60
CA LYS A 149 5.58 -4.79 14.90
C LYS A 149 4.78 -3.63 14.29
N GLN A 150 3.78 -3.96 13.48
CA GLN A 150 2.99 -3.00 12.70
C GLN A 150 1.82 -2.43 13.51
N ASP A 151 2.08 -2.13 14.79
CA ASP A 151 1.20 -1.36 15.66
C ASP A 151 1.16 0.07 15.15
N TRP A 152 -0.03 0.50 14.70
CA TRP A 152 -0.15 1.74 13.94
C TRP A 152 0.06 2.98 14.80
N THR A 153 -0.27 2.94 16.06
CA THR A 153 0.02 4.02 17.02
C THR A 153 1.53 4.25 17.11
N LEU A 154 2.30 3.16 17.19
CA LEU A 154 3.76 3.23 17.21
C LEU A 154 4.35 3.65 15.86
N VAL A 155 3.80 3.17 14.73
CA VAL A 155 4.21 3.56 13.38
C VAL A 155 4.03 5.07 13.18
N ARG A 156 2.85 5.61 13.52
CA ARG A 156 2.57 7.06 13.43
C ARG A 156 3.50 7.89 14.31
N ARG A 157 3.85 7.41 15.50
CA ARG A 157 4.78 8.11 16.39
C ARG A 157 6.22 8.10 15.88
N ARG A 158 6.67 6.99 15.30
CA ARG A 158 8.04 6.86 14.76
C ARG A 158 8.26 7.63 13.46
N LEU A 159 7.23 7.73 12.62
CA LEU A 159 7.27 8.39 11.30
C LEU A 159 8.41 7.88 10.39
N MET A 160 8.74 6.59 10.48
CA MET A 160 9.77 5.97 9.65
C MET A 160 9.20 5.60 8.29
N LEU A 161 9.74 6.18 7.22
CA LEU A 161 9.29 5.92 5.85
C LEU A 161 9.46 4.45 5.45
N GLU A 162 10.47 3.78 5.98
CA GLU A 162 10.72 2.35 5.74
C GLU A 162 9.59 1.45 6.26
N GLU A 163 8.83 1.90 7.27
CA GLU A 163 7.65 1.20 7.79
C GLU A 163 6.38 1.62 7.04
N ILE A 164 6.25 2.91 6.71
CA ILE A 164 5.02 3.51 6.15
C ILE A 164 4.87 3.20 4.66
N LEU A 165 5.90 3.47 3.85
CA LEU A 165 5.79 3.42 2.40
C LEU A 165 5.46 2.03 1.83
N PRO A 166 5.97 0.89 2.37
CA PRO A 166 5.58 -0.42 1.88
C PRO A 166 4.11 -0.74 2.13
N ILE A 167 3.57 -0.33 3.29
CA ILE A 167 2.15 -0.53 3.64
C ILE A 167 1.27 0.36 2.75
N TRP A 168 1.66 1.64 2.58
CA TRP A 168 0.99 2.56 1.68
C TRP A 168 0.96 2.03 0.24
N PHE A 169 2.12 1.61 -0.29
CA PHE A 169 2.20 1.02 -1.62
C PHE A 169 1.30 -0.22 -1.75
N GLN A 170 1.36 -1.13 -0.78
CA GLN A 170 0.60 -2.38 -0.82
C GLN A 170 -0.92 -2.14 -0.82
N LEU A 171 -1.39 -1.11 -0.11
CA LEU A 171 -2.80 -0.71 -0.10
C LEU A 171 -3.19 0.07 -1.36
N GLY A 172 -2.34 1.02 -1.78
CA GLY A 172 -2.64 1.97 -2.85
C GLY A 172 -2.49 1.43 -4.27
N LYS A 173 -1.68 0.39 -4.48
CA LYS A 173 -1.44 -0.17 -5.83
C LYS A 173 -2.69 -0.75 -6.52
N HIS A 174 -3.75 -1.00 -5.75
CA HIS A 174 -5.04 -1.48 -6.25
C HIS A 174 -6.01 -0.34 -6.61
N ILE A 175 -5.69 0.90 -6.23
CA ILE A 175 -6.55 2.05 -6.48
C ILE A 175 -6.43 2.48 -7.94
N PRO A 176 -7.55 2.67 -8.65
CA PRO A 176 -7.56 3.21 -10.01
C PRO A 176 -6.85 4.57 -10.09
N LYS A 177 -6.45 4.96 -11.28
CA LYS A 177 -5.84 6.27 -11.49
C LYS A 177 -6.88 7.37 -11.27
N HIS A 178 -6.52 8.34 -10.43
CA HIS A 178 -7.30 9.56 -10.22
C HIS A 178 -6.47 10.79 -10.65
N PRO A 179 -7.10 11.85 -11.14
CA PRO A 179 -6.39 13.08 -11.43
C PRO A 179 -5.86 13.70 -10.14
N ILE A 180 -4.60 14.15 -10.17
CA ILE A 180 -4.03 14.96 -9.07
C ILE A 180 -4.64 16.35 -9.20
N LEU A 181 -5.25 16.81 -8.11
CA LEU A 181 -5.88 18.12 -8.04
C LEU A 181 -4.93 19.13 -7.39
N ASP A 182 -4.97 20.36 -7.85
CA ASP A 182 -4.18 21.46 -7.23
C ASP A 182 -4.93 22.09 -6.04
N VAL A 183 -5.54 21.24 -5.21
CA VAL A 183 -6.31 21.64 -4.03
C VAL A 183 -6.11 20.68 -2.86
N GLY A 184 -6.27 21.19 -1.66
CA GLY A 184 -6.15 20.41 -0.44
C GLY A 184 -4.85 19.62 -0.36
N THR A 185 -4.86 18.46 0.27
CA THR A 185 -3.68 17.61 0.45
C THR A 185 -3.13 17.04 -0.87
N SER A 186 -3.92 17.06 -1.95
CA SER A 186 -3.48 16.63 -3.28
C SER A 186 -2.31 17.48 -3.82
N ARG A 187 -2.17 18.74 -3.40
CA ARG A 187 -1.01 19.59 -3.70
C ARG A 187 0.31 18.98 -3.24
N LEU A 188 0.31 18.27 -2.13
CA LEU A 188 1.53 17.64 -1.62
C LEU A 188 1.99 16.45 -2.48
N LEU A 189 1.08 15.80 -3.22
CA LEU A 189 1.46 14.82 -4.24
C LEU A 189 2.24 15.48 -5.38
N ASP A 190 1.80 16.64 -5.86
CA ASP A 190 2.50 17.40 -6.90
C ASP A 190 3.89 17.85 -6.42
N VAL A 191 4.01 18.29 -5.17
CA VAL A 191 5.31 18.63 -4.55
C VAL A 191 6.25 17.41 -4.56
N CYS A 192 5.75 16.22 -4.18
CA CYS A 192 6.55 14.99 -4.24
C CYS A 192 6.92 14.64 -5.68
N ASP A 193 5.99 14.76 -6.63
CA ASP A 193 6.23 14.46 -8.05
C ASP A 193 7.28 15.39 -8.66
N LYS A 194 7.20 16.69 -8.44
CA LYS A 194 8.20 17.68 -8.89
C LYS A 194 9.59 17.36 -8.35
N LYS A 195 9.71 17.00 -7.07
CA LYS A 195 10.99 16.59 -6.47
C LYS A 195 11.55 15.30 -7.09
N ILE A 196 10.68 14.31 -7.40
CA ILE A 196 11.11 13.08 -8.09
C ILE A 196 11.62 13.42 -9.49
N GLN A 197 10.91 14.28 -10.24
CA GLN A 197 11.31 14.71 -11.58
C GLN A 197 12.60 15.51 -11.56
N GLY A 198 12.75 16.42 -10.60
CA GLY A 198 13.95 17.23 -10.38
C GLY A 198 15.12 16.47 -9.75
N LYS A 199 14.94 15.18 -9.38
CA LYS A 199 15.94 14.35 -8.67
C LYS A 199 16.41 14.95 -7.34
N GLU A 200 15.52 15.68 -6.65
CA GLU A 200 15.79 16.27 -5.32
C GLU A 200 15.58 15.21 -4.20
N CYS A 201 16.33 14.12 -4.28
CA CYS A 201 16.10 12.92 -3.46
C CYS A 201 16.31 13.17 -1.95
N ASP A 202 17.20 14.09 -1.56
CA ASP A 202 17.50 14.37 -0.14
C ASP A 202 16.36 15.07 0.60
N LYS A 203 15.56 15.87 -0.11
CA LYS A 203 14.39 16.59 0.44
C LYS A 203 13.09 15.80 0.34
N LEU A 204 13.10 14.74 -0.44
CA LEU A 204 11.90 13.99 -0.80
C LEU A 204 11.31 13.21 0.39
N GLY A 205 12.18 12.70 1.27
CA GLY A 205 11.73 11.98 2.47
C GLY A 205 10.84 12.86 3.36
N GLN A 206 11.27 14.13 3.60
CA GLN A 206 10.49 15.09 4.36
C GLN A 206 9.11 15.34 3.73
N SER A 207 9.03 15.45 2.39
CA SER A 207 7.74 15.68 1.70
C SER A 207 6.78 14.49 1.80
N PHE A 208 7.29 13.26 1.80
CA PHE A 208 6.46 12.08 2.07
C PHE A 208 5.97 12.04 3.52
N VAL A 209 6.78 12.46 4.49
CA VAL A 209 6.34 12.57 5.90
C VAL A 209 5.24 13.61 6.05
N GLU A 210 5.38 14.77 5.42
CA GLU A 210 4.37 15.83 5.41
C GLU A 210 3.06 15.33 4.81
N LEU A 211 3.14 14.76 3.60
CA LEU A 211 1.97 14.18 2.94
C LEU A 211 1.31 13.07 3.78
N PHE A 212 2.10 12.22 4.44
CA PHE A 212 1.56 11.19 5.31
C PHE A 212 0.80 11.78 6.51
N LYS A 213 1.35 12.78 7.17
CA LYS A 213 0.71 13.43 8.33
C LYS A 213 -0.63 14.05 7.99
N VAL A 214 -0.69 14.81 6.91
CA VAL A 214 -1.88 15.59 6.53
C VAL A 214 -2.85 14.78 5.70
N GLY A 215 -2.34 13.98 4.76
CA GLY A 215 -3.13 13.23 3.79
C GLY A 215 -3.80 11.96 4.33
N PHE A 216 -3.51 11.57 5.58
CA PHE A 216 -4.07 10.33 6.14
C PHE A 216 -4.56 10.47 7.57
N GLU A 217 -5.63 9.73 7.88
CA GLU A 217 -6.13 9.44 9.21
C GLU A 217 -6.12 7.93 9.48
N GLY A 218 -6.33 7.51 10.74
CA GLY A 218 -6.41 6.09 11.11
C GLY A 218 -5.28 5.24 10.53
N LEU A 219 -5.63 4.06 10.00
CA LEU A 219 -4.71 3.18 9.28
C LEU A 219 -4.73 3.50 7.78
N LEU A 220 -4.02 4.55 7.37
CA LEU A 220 -3.91 4.99 5.97
C LEU A 220 -5.25 5.24 5.25
N VAL A 221 -6.23 5.79 5.95
CA VAL A 221 -7.43 6.33 5.30
C VAL A 221 -7.09 7.68 4.69
N PRO A 222 -7.18 7.86 3.37
CA PRO A 222 -6.81 9.12 2.72
C PRO A 222 -7.85 10.22 2.95
N ARG A 223 -7.39 11.47 3.04
CA ARG A 223 -8.22 12.66 3.18
C ARG A 223 -7.66 13.83 2.36
N LEU A 224 -8.54 14.74 1.92
CA LEU A 224 -8.17 15.91 1.13
C LEU A 224 -8.10 17.21 1.95
N SER A 225 -8.28 17.13 3.26
CA SER A 225 -8.23 18.27 4.17
C SER A 225 -7.28 18.03 5.33
N ASP A 226 -6.75 19.10 5.93
CA ASP A 226 -5.98 19.07 7.18
C ASP A 226 -6.93 19.06 8.39
N ALA A 227 -7.71 17.99 8.54
CA ALA A 227 -8.73 17.89 9.60
C ALA A 227 -8.15 17.92 11.03
N ASP A 228 -6.85 17.75 11.20
CA ASP A 228 -6.17 17.85 12.51
C ASP A 228 -5.57 19.24 12.74
N PHE A 229 -5.80 20.20 11.84
CA PHE A 229 -5.34 21.59 11.93
C PHE A 229 -3.84 21.70 12.24
N GLN A 230 -3.02 20.95 11.52
CA GLN A 230 -1.56 20.91 11.71
C GLN A 230 -0.83 22.14 11.16
N GLY A 231 -1.56 23.12 10.64
CA GLY A 231 -1.02 24.40 10.15
C GLY A 231 -0.54 24.38 8.69
N TYR A 232 -0.96 23.39 7.92
CA TYR A 232 -0.71 23.40 6.49
C TYR A 232 -1.66 24.38 5.80
N ASN A 233 -1.11 25.30 5.02
CA ASN A 233 -1.91 26.23 4.22
C ASN A 233 -2.39 25.52 2.95
N LEU A 234 -3.50 24.78 3.08
CA LEU A 234 -4.15 24.05 2.00
C LEU A 234 -5.42 24.81 1.60
N ASP A 235 -5.65 24.96 0.32
CA ASP A 235 -6.89 25.53 -0.20
C ASP A 235 -8.00 24.47 -0.16
N GLU A 236 -8.60 24.28 1.01
CA GLU A 236 -9.63 23.26 1.25
C GLU A 236 -11.02 23.72 0.77
N ALA A 237 -11.27 25.03 0.71
CA ALA A 237 -12.56 25.58 0.31
C ALA A 237 -12.87 25.30 -1.16
N SER A 238 -11.85 25.12 -2.00
CA SER A 238 -11.98 24.85 -3.43
C SER A 238 -12.00 23.37 -3.79
N VAL A 239 -11.96 22.45 -2.83
CA VAL A 239 -11.99 21.01 -3.13
C VAL A 239 -13.32 20.60 -3.74
N PRO A 240 -13.36 20.11 -5.00
CA PRO A 240 -14.60 19.73 -5.66
C PRO A 240 -15.29 18.57 -4.92
N LYS A 241 -16.62 18.56 -4.91
CA LYS A 241 -17.41 17.47 -4.29
C LYS A 241 -17.18 16.12 -4.95
N GLU A 242 -16.84 16.13 -6.24
CA GLU A 242 -16.54 14.95 -7.04
C GLU A 242 -15.13 14.40 -6.77
N ALA A 243 -14.28 15.17 -6.08
CA ALA A 243 -12.92 14.76 -5.76
C ALA A 243 -12.92 13.49 -4.92
N SER A 244 -12.02 12.57 -5.28
CA SER A 244 -11.80 11.33 -4.54
C SER A 244 -10.58 11.45 -3.64
N PRO A 245 -10.72 11.28 -2.31
CA PRO A 245 -9.56 11.19 -1.43
C PRO A 245 -8.60 10.05 -1.79
N LEU A 246 -9.09 9.03 -2.48
CA LEU A 246 -8.30 7.88 -2.92
C LEU A 246 -7.11 8.27 -3.82
N VAL A 247 -7.12 9.48 -4.42
CA VAL A 247 -5.97 10.03 -5.16
C VAL A 247 -4.70 10.03 -4.30
N ILE A 248 -4.81 10.40 -3.03
CA ILE A 248 -3.65 10.44 -2.12
C ILE A 248 -3.03 9.05 -1.98
N LEU A 249 -3.88 8.04 -1.81
CA LEU A 249 -3.42 6.66 -1.64
C LEU A 249 -2.88 6.07 -2.95
N GLY A 250 -3.62 6.22 -4.06
CA GLY A 250 -3.28 5.61 -5.34
C GLY A 250 -2.09 6.28 -6.03
N GLU A 251 -2.13 7.61 -6.20
CA GLU A 251 -1.02 8.34 -6.84
C GLU A 251 0.23 8.33 -5.94
N GLY A 252 0.05 8.41 -4.61
CA GLY A 252 1.16 8.22 -3.67
C GLY A 252 1.86 6.87 -3.85
N ALA A 253 1.10 5.78 -4.02
CA ALA A 253 1.69 4.47 -4.30
C ALA A 253 2.46 4.45 -5.64
N ARG A 254 1.98 5.17 -6.68
CA ARG A 254 2.70 5.32 -7.95
C ARG A 254 3.98 6.14 -7.79
N LEU A 255 3.95 7.20 -7.00
CA LEU A 255 5.15 7.97 -6.67
C LEU A 255 6.17 7.12 -5.91
N ILE A 256 5.75 6.34 -4.91
CA ILE A 256 6.62 5.40 -4.17
C ILE A 256 7.28 4.40 -5.15
N ARG A 257 6.51 3.84 -6.07
CA ARG A 257 7.07 2.96 -7.11
C ARG A 257 8.12 3.66 -7.97
N ARG A 258 7.87 4.93 -8.34
CA ARG A 258 8.78 5.73 -9.16
C ARG A 258 10.12 6.06 -8.48
N LEU A 259 10.20 6.01 -7.15
CA LEU A 259 11.48 6.10 -6.44
C LEU A 259 12.44 4.96 -6.82
N LEU A 260 11.87 3.80 -7.15
CA LEU A 260 12.61 2.56 -7.34
C LEU A 260 12.77 2.20 -8.83
N VAL A 261 11.71 2.43 -9.62
CA VAL A 261 11.70 2.08 -11.04
C VAL A 261 10.88 3.10 -11.83
N GLN A 262 11.49 3.66 -12.87
CA GLN A 262 10.82 4.54 -13.84
C GLN A 262 10.99 3.99 -15.25
N LYS A 263 9.94 4.11 -16.07
CA LYS A 263 10.01 3.84 -17.51
C LYS A 263 10.58 5.07 -18.20
N GLU A 264 11.59 4.87 -19.01
CA GLU A 264 12.20 5.87 -19.90
C GLU A 264 11.83 5.61 -21.35
N LYS A 265 12.15 6.55 -22.26
CA LYS A 265 11.83 6.40 -23.70
C LYS A 265 12.37 5.12 -24.32
N LYS A 266 13.55 4.67 -23.92
CA LYS A 266 14.24 3.48 -24.47
C LYS A 266 14.57 2.42 -23.42
N GLY A 267 13.98 2.46 -22.23
CA GLY A 267 14.32 1.47 -21.19
C GLY A 267 13.77 1.80 -19.81
N PHE A 268 14.56 1.55 -18.77
CA PHE A 268 14.17 1.68 -17.38
C PHE A 268 15.26 2.31 -16.53
N ALA A 269 14.89 3.31 -15.72
CA ALA A 269 15.74 3.80 -14.66
C ALA A 269 15.48 3.02 -13.37
N ILE A 270 16.55 2.53 -12.77
CA ILE A 270 16.54 1.73 -11.55
C ILE A 270 17.14 2.56 -10.40
N LEU A 271 16.39 2.74 -9.32
CA LEU A 271 16.70 3.60 -8.19
C LEU A 271 17.01 5.05 -8.61
N PRO A 272 16.17 5.67 -9.46
CA PRO A 272 16.46 6.99 -10.03
C PRO A 272 16.48 8.10 -8.99
N CYS A 273 15.68 7.99 -7.92
CA CYS A 273 15.58 8.98 -6.87
C CYS A 273 15.28 8.33 -5.51
N LEU A 274 16.28 7.75 -4.89
CA LEU A 274 16.14 7.06 -3.62
C LEU A 274 16.36 8.03 -2.44
N PRO A 275 15.34 8.29 -1.60
CA PRO A 275 15.47 9.09 -0.38
C PRO A 275 16.55 8.55 0.57
N LYS A 276 17.15 9.46 1.34
CA LYS A 276 18.23 9.09 2.26
C LYS A 276 17.84 8.08 3.34
N GLU A 277 16.57 8.02 3.69
CA GLU A 277 15.97 7.11 4.66
C GLU A 277 15.95 5.67 4.15
N LEU A 278 15.76 5.46 2.85
CA LEU A 278 15.61 4.14 2.26
C LEU A 278 16.97 3.44 2.03
N HIS A 279 17.64 3.13 3.11
CA HIS A 279 19.01 2.63 3.13
C HIS A 279 19.21 1.29 2.45
N ALA A 280 18.25 0.38 2.62
CA ALA A 280 18.28 -0.96 2.05
C ALA A 280 16.86 -1.42 1.73
N GLY A 281 16.71 -2.35 0.80
CA GLY A 281 15.40 -2.91 0.52
C GLY A 281 15.40 -3.91 -0.61
N ARG A 282 14.20 -4.40 -0.86
CA ARG A 282 13.88 -5.34 -1.94
C ARG A 282 12.56 -4.93 -2.57
N PHE A 283 12.49 -5.04 -3.88
CA PHE A 283 11.28 -4.86 -4.64
C PHE A 283 11.14 -6.04 -5.59
N THR A 284 10.06 -6.80 -5.46
CA THR A 284 9.89 -8.08 -6.16
C THR A 284 8.66 -8.09 -7.03
N HIS A 285 8.66 -8.96 -8.03
CA HIS A 285 7.60 -9.10 -9.03
C HIS A 285 7.33 -7.81 -9.80
N ILE A 286 8.37 -6.98 -9.97
CA ILE A 286 8.29 -5.69 -10.67
C ILE A 286 7.80 -5.93 -12.10
N HIS A 287 6.71 -5.28 -12.47
CA HIS A 287 6.22 -5.24 -13.84
C HIS A 287 6.93 -4.11 -14.59
N LEU A 288 7.96 -4.44 -15.36
CA LEU A 288 8.69 -3.48 -16.17
C LEU A 288 7.94 -3.20 -17.49
N SER A 289 7.53 -4.26 -18.19
CA SER A 289 6.68 -4.23 -19.38
C SER A 289 5.89 -5.54 -19.47
N ASP A 290 4.99 -5.67 -20.44
CA ASP A 290 4.22 -6.90 -20.67
C ASP A 290 5.12 -8.11 -20.92
N LEU A 291 6.31 -7.87 -21.49
CA LEU A 291 7.30 -8.89 -21.80
C LEU A 291 8.43 -9.00 -20.77
N LEU A 292 8.46 -8.15 -19.74
CA LEU A 292 9.58 -8.13 -18.79
C LEU A 292 9.12 -7.89 -17.35
N SER A 293 9.50 -8.78 -16.47
CA SER A 293 9.40 -8.60 -15.03
C SER A 293 10.77 -8.73 -14.36
N GLY A 294 10.86 -8.29 -13.11
CA GLY A 294 12.14 -8.36 -12.40
C GLY A 294 12.02 -8.29 -10.89
N ASP A 295 13.15 -8.54 -10.23
CA ASP A 295 13.33 -8.37 -8.78
C ASP A 295 14.56 -7.51 -8.54
N LEU A 296 14.46 -6.55 -7.62
CA LEU A 296 15.48 -5.57 -7.28
C LEU A 296 15.89 -5.70 -5.80
N GLU A 297 17.18 -5.59 -5.53
CA GLU A 297 17.74 -5.53 -4.18
C GLU A 297 18.81 -4.43 -4.12
N TRP A 298 18.75 -3.61 -3.06
CA TRP A 298 19.76 -2.59 -2.77
C TRP A 298 20.15 -2.59 -1.30
N SER A 299 21.34 -2.09 -0.99
CA SER A 299 21.81 -1.84 0.36
C SER A 299 22.84 -0.71 0.37
N LYS A 300 22.94 0.00 1.49
CA LYS A 300 23.77 1.21 1.60
C LYS A 300 23.45 2.21 0.48
N LYS A 301 22.14 2.34 0.16
CA LYS A 301 21.60 3.20 -0.92
C LYS A 301 22.09 2.85 -2.33
N GLN A 302 22.75 1.72 -2.54
CA GLN A 302 23.28 1.31 -3.84
C GLN A 302 22.64 0.00 -4.31
N ILE A 303 22.38 -0.07 -5.59
CA ILE A 303 21.91 -1.30 -6.20
C ILE A 303 22.91 -2.45 -5.94
N ARG A 304 22.40 -3.61 -5.59
CA ARG A 304 23.19 -4.84 -5.36
C ARG A 304 22.89 -5.89 -6.39
N ARG A 305 21.61 -6.00 -6.77
CA ARG A 305 21.19 -7.02 -7.71
C ARG A 305 19.88 -6.62 -8.40
N LEU A 306 19.83 -6.84 -9.70
CA LEU A 306 18.61 -6.81 -10.50
C LEU A 306 18.50 -8.17 -11.21
N ILE A 307 17.37 -8.83 -11.03
CA ILE A 307 17.07 -10.10 -11.70
C ILE A 307 15.96 -9.84 -12.69
N LEU A 308 16.11 -10.30 -13.92
CA LEU A 308 15.16 -10.08 -15.00
C LEU A 308 14.58 -11.41 -15.48
N TYR A 309 13.29 -11.41 -15.73
CA TYR A 309 12.50 -12.56 -16.20
C TYR A 309 11.78 -12.17 -17.51
N PRO A 310 12.42 -12.28 -18.67
CA PRO A 310 11.79 -12.01 -19.95
C PRO A 310 10.74 -13.07 -20.30
N LYS A 311 9.58 -12.62 -20.75
CA LYS A 311 8.50 -13.46 -21.31
C LYS A 311 8.53 -13.50 -22.84
N GLY A 312 9.37 -12.68 -23.46
CA GLY A 312 9.59 -12.59 -24.89
C GLY A 312 10.98 -12.05 -25.18
N ASP A 313 11.46 -12.27 -26.42
CA ASP A 313 12.73 -11.71 -26.88
C ASP A 313 12.61 -10.19 -26.99
N GLN A 314 13.57 -9.48 -26.42
CA GLN A 314 13.57 -8.01 -26.44
C GLN A 314 14.97 -7.44 -26.18
N GLU A 315 15.13 -6.17 -26.54
CA GLU A 315 16.30 -5.40 -26.19
C GLU A 315 15.90 -4.27 -25.25
N CYS A 316 16.63 -4.10 -24.16
CA CYS A 316 16.33 -3.10 -23.12
C CYS A 316 17.58 -2.34 -22.69
N LEU A 317 17.39 -1.05 -22.42
CA LEU A 317 18.38 -0.19 -21.78
C LEU A 317 18.05 -0.06 -20.30
N PHE A 318 19.09 -0.02 -19.46
CA PHE A 318 18.96 0.26 -18.05
C PHE A 318 19.86 1.43 -17.66
N SER A 319 19.27 2.43 -17.06
CA SER A 319 19.99 3.47 -16.34
C SER A 319 19.98 3.19 -14.85
N PHE A 320 21.04 3.55 -14.16
CA PHE A 320 21.24 3.33 -12.73
C PHE A 320 21.61 4.66 -12.06
N GLN A 321 21.89 4.61 -10.78
CA GLN A 321 22.37 5.75 -10.02
C GLN A 321 23.63 6.33 -10.69
N PRO A 322 23.82 7.67 -10.71
CA PRO A 322 24.90 8.33 -11.47
C PRO A 322 26.33 7.84 -11.16
N SER A 323 26.54 7.33 -9.95
CA SER A 323 27.83 6.77 -9.55
C SER A 323 28.17 5.42 -10.19
N ILE A 324 27.21 4.73 -10.79
CA ILE A 324 27.42 3.40 -11.37
C ILE A 324 27.84 3.55 -12.84
N LYS A 325 28.98 2.98 -13.20
CA LYS A 325 29.54 2.98 -14.58
C LYS A 325 29.41 1.65 -15.29
N SER A 326 29.57 0.55 -14.55
CA SER A 326 29.52 -0.79 -15.11
C SER A 326 28.87 -1.80 -14.16
N PHE A 327 28.51 -2.94 -14.69
CA PHE A 327 27.94 -4.05 -13.93
C PHE A 327 28.24 -5.37 -14.63
N ARG A 328 28.18 -6.47 -13.88
CA ARG A 328 28.26 -7.79 -14.47
C ARG A 328 26.87 -8.26 -14.92
N PHE A 329 26.74 -8.65 -16.18
CA PHE A 329 25.57 -9.26 -16.79
C PHE A 329 25.80 -10.75 -17.04
N ARG A 330 24.92 -11.60 -16.54
CA ARG A 330 25.04 -13.06 -16.69
C ARG A 330 23.70 -13.75 -16.89
N ILE A 331 23.74 -14.86 -17.63
CA ILE A 331 22.61 -15.74 -17.86
C ILE A 331 22.64 -16.86 -16.81
N GLY A 332 21.53 -17.06 -16.13
CA GLY A 332 21.41 -18.08 -15.10
C GLY A 332 22.28 -17.83 -13.87
N ARG A 333 22.34 -18.83 -12.99
CA ARG A 333 23.01 -18.71 -11.68
C ARG A 333 24.51 -18.99 -11.73
N LYS A 334 24.95 -19.88 -12.62
CA LYS A 334 26.32 -20.39 -12.68
C LYS A 334 27.18 -19.75 -13.78
N GLY A 335 26.57 -18.95 -14.67
CA GLY A 335 27.29 -18.30 -15.79
C GLY A 335 28.37 -17.33 -15.27
N ARG A 336 29.55 -17.32 -15.96
CA ARG A 336 30.65 -16.39 -15.65
C ARG A 336 30.20 -14.93 -15.81
N GLY A 337 29.38 -14.65 -16.82
CA GLY A 337 28.89 -13.32 -17.16
C GLY A 337 29.95 -12.41 -17.80
N THR A 338 29.48 -11.32 -18.37
CA THR A 338 30.29 -10.29 -19.04
C THR A 338 30.13 -8.98 -18.29
N ILE A 339 31.13 -8.13 -18.31
CA ILE A 339 31.05 -6.76 -17.82
C ILE A 339 30.41 -5.89 -18.90
N CYS A 340 29.34 -5.20 -18.55
CA CYS A 340 28.62 -4.27 -19.41
C CYS A 340 28.74 -2.86 -18.87
N GLN A 341 28.86 -1.88 -19.77
CA GLN A 341 28.78 -0.46 -19.41
C GLN A 341 27.32 -0.03 -19.24
N VAL A 342 27.06 0.91 -18.35
CA VAL A 342 25.72 1.52 -18.21
C VAL A 342 25.34 2.19 -19.53
N GLY A 343 24.07 2.03 -19.95
CA GLY A 343 23.58 2.54 -21.23
C GLY A 343 23.81 1.61 -22.42
N SER A 344 24.52 0.49 -22.26
CA SER A 344 24.61 -0.52 -23.31
C SER A 344 23.30 -1.31 -23.41
N PRO A 345 22.80 -1.57 -24.64
CA PRO A 345 21.59 -2.36 -24.82
C PRO A 345 21.81 -3.83 -24.43
N LEU A 346 20.89 -4.38 -23.66
CA LEU A 346 20.92 -5.77 -23.24
C LEU A 346 19.92 -6.59 -24.06
N LYS A 347 20.40 -7.58 -24.76
CA LYS A 347 19.58 -8.56 -25.49
C LYS A 347 19.08 -9.63 -24.53
N LEU A 348 17.77 -9.67 -24.34
CA LEU A 348 17.09 -10.59 -23.44
C LEU A 348 16.31 -11.62 -24.28
N LYS A 349 16.56 -12.91 -24.07
CA LYS A 349 15.82 -14.00 -24.71
C LYS A 349 14.72 -14.49 -23.80
N LYS A 350 13.60 -14.89 -24.39
CA LYS A 350 12.46 -15.48 -23.72
C LYS A 350 12.89 -16.60 -22.76
N ASP A 351 12.22 -16.66 -21.60
CA ASP A 351 12.37 -17.70 -20.57
C ASP A 351 13.78 -17.87 -19.97
N ALA A 352 14.73 -17.02 -20.35
CA ALA A 352 16.06 -17.00 -19.76
C ALA A 352 16.07 -16.13 -18.50
N LEU A 353 16.82 -16.55 -17.48
CA LEU A 353 17.03 -15.78 -16.25
C LEU A 353 18.26 -14.91 -16.40
N TYR A 354 18.13 -13.61 -16.26
CA TYR A 354 19.28 -12.70 -16.28
C TYR A 354 19.53 -12.09 -14.90
N ILE A 355 20.81 -11.94 -14.55
CA ILE A 355 21.22 -11.36 -13.28
C ILE A 355 22.24 -10.25 -13.56
N LEU A 356 21.91 -9.05 -13.12
CA LEU A 356 22.80 -7.90 -13.07
C LEU A 356 23.31 -7.76 -11.63
N ASP A 357 24.61 -7.85 -11.43
CA ASP A 357 25.24 -7.73 -10.11
C ASP A 357 26.67 -7.13 -10.23
N ARG A 358 27.41 -7.03 -9.12
CA ARG A 358 28.76 -6.45 -9.10
C ARG A 358 28.83 -5.07 -9.74
N PHE A 359 27.90 -4.21 -9.38
CA PHE A 359 27.87 -2.82 -9.84
C PHE A 359 29.11 -2.07 -9.38
N GLN A 360 29.80 -1.39 -10.31
CA GLN A 360 31.04 -0.63 -10.09
C GLN A 360 30.80 0.85 -10.36
N LYS A 361 31.50 1.69 -9.60
CA LYS A 361 31.49 3.15 -9.73
C LYS A 361 32.44 3.66 -10.79
#